data_cf9794a89e7bc87921bc6a70c2b2e70d
#
_entry.id   cf9794a89e7bc87921bc6a70c2b2e70d
#
_cell.length_a   1.000
_cell.length_b   1.000
_cell.length_c   1.000
_cell.angle_alpha   90.00
_cell.angle_beta   90.00
_cell.angle_gamma   90.00
#
_symmetry.space_group_name_H-M   'P 1'
#
loop_
_entity.id
_entity.type
_entity.pdbx_description
1 polymer ?
#
loop_
_entity_poly.entity_id
_entity_poly.type
_entity_poly.pdbx_seq_one_letter_code
_entity_poly.pdbx_strand_id
1 'polypeptide(L)'
;EDESFEYGKKAKFFYKGEEISPKDLEPCDILRLKGVEDLVWSVEVLEYHGYIVVEHRENIKNGKFRLDEEEEIPLEEIERIAVSEGTHTITVTGDNIETRTDNIFVETGEEYLCDLSKAQEKVGVILINANVSDYKLYINGTLVDSSSPAVLPLGEYDLVILKNGYLEWNSHVTLNQATLT
;
A
#
# COMPACT_ATOMS: atom_id res chain seq x y z
N GLU A 1 -18.63 -25.44 -10.19
CA GLU A 1 -19.88 -25.40 -9.36
C GLU A 1 -19.43 -25.30 -7.92
N ASP A 2 -19.85 -24.26 -7.21
CA ASP A 2 -19.56 -24.08 -5.80
C ASP A 2 -20.42 -25.08 -5.02
N GLU A 3 -19.77 -26.01 -4.31
CA GLU A 3 -20.44 -26.93 -3.41
C GLU A 3 -20.53 -26.30 -2.02
N SER A 4 -21.70 -26.30 -1.39
CA SER A 4 -21.90 -25.82 -0.03
C SER A 4 -22.18 -26.99 0.90
N PHE A 5 -21.53 -26.97 2.08
CA PHE A 5 -21.70 -28.00 3.11
C PHE A 5 -22.19 -27.36 4.41
N GLU A 6 -23.05 -28.07 5.14
CA GLU A 6 -23.48 -27.66 6.46
C GLU A 6 -22.67 -28.41 7.55
N TYR A 7 -22.30 -27.71 8.59
CA TYR A 7 -21.70 -28.35 9.76
C TYR A 7 -22.60 -28.24 10.99
N GLY A 8 -22.74 -29.35 11.70
CA GLY A 8 -23.55 -29.41 12.91
C GLY A 8 -22.89 -28.74 14.12
N LYS A 9 -23.66 -28.37 15.13
CA LYS A 9 -23.18 -27.75 16.39
C LYS A 9 -22.07 -28.54 17.12
N LYS A 10 -21.88 -29.81 16.79
CA LYS A 10 -20.89 -30.71 17.37
C LYS A 10 -19.72 -31.00 16.41
N ALA A 11 -19.70 -30.35 15.24
CA ALA A 11 -18.60 -30.48 14.32
C ALA A 11 -17.29 -29.96 14.97
N LYS A 12 -16.22 -30.68 14.76
CA LYS A 12 -14.91 -30.34 15.31
C LYS A 12 -13.95 -29.95 14.21
N PHE A 13 -13.17 -28.93 14.49
CA PHE A 13 -12.17 -28.37 13.58
C PHE A 13 -10.79 -28.60 14.16
N PHE A 14 -9.87 -29.05 13.33
CA PHE A 14 -8.52 -29.38 13.77
C PHE A 14 -7.46 -28.81 12.84
N TYR A 15 -6.38 -28.35 13.43
CA TYR A 15 -5.14 -28.02 12.73
C TYR A 15 -3.96 -28.70 13.44
N LYS A 16 -3.17 -29.50 12.71
CA LYS A 16 -2.04 -30.29 13.25
C LYS A 16 -2.40 -31.13 14.49
N GLY A 17 -3.66 -31.58 14.58
CA GLY A 17 -4.18 -32.40 15.67
C GLY A 17 -4.71 -31.63 16.88
N GLU A 18 -4.62 -30.32 16.90
CA GLU A 18 -5.22 -29.45 17.91
C GLU A 18 -6.58 -28.96 17.47
N GLU A 19 -7.54 -28.87 18.41
CA GLU A 19 -8.88 -28.35 18.13
C GLU A 19 -8.84 -26.82 18.03
N ILE A 20 -9.34 -26.28 16.90
CA ILE A 20 -9.40 -24.83 16.60
C ILE A 20 -10.85 -24.37 16.50
N SER A 21 -11.06 -23.06 16.51
CA SER A 21 -12.38 -22.46 16.26
C SER A 21 -12.66 -22.37 14.76
N PRO A 22 -13.90 -22.62 14.30
CA PRO A 22 -14.25 -22.32 12.90
C PRO A 22 -14.12 -20.83 12.53
N LYS A 23 -14.01 -19.95 13.52
CA LYS A 23 -13.77 -18.50 13.29
C LYS A 23 -12.33 -18.16 12.96
N ASP A 24 -11.44 -19.12 13.21
CA ASP A 24 -10.02 -18.98 12.91
C ASP A 24 -9.69 -19.41 11.46
N LEU A 25 -10.70 -19.82 10.69
CA LEU A 25 -10.56 -20.20 9.29
C LEU A 25 -10.71 -18.99 8.37
N GLU A 26 -9.89 -18.97 7.33
CA GLU A 26 -9.92 -17.96 6.29
C GLU A 26 -10.21 -18.61 4.91
N PRO A 27 -10.74 -17.85 3.95
CA PRO A 27 -11.12 -18.38 2.63
C PRO A 27 -10.00 -19.08 1.85
N CYS A 28 -8.75 -18.75 2.14
CA CYS A 28 -7.58 -19.35 1.50
C CYS A 28 -7.12 -20.67 2.14
N ASP A 29 -7.73 -21.09 3.27
CA ASP A 29 -7.38 -22.35 3.92
C ASP A 29 -7.83 -23.56 3.10
N ILE A 30 -6.97 -24.58 3.01
CA ILE A 30 -7.32 -25.84 2.38
C ILE A 30 -7.80 -26.83 3.45
N LEU A 31 -9.03 -27.30 3.26
CA LEU A 31 -9.72 -28.10 4.26
C LEU A 31 -9.98 -29.53 3.77
N ARG A 32 -9.87 -30.49 4.68
CA ARG A 32 -10.37 -31.86 4.50
C ARG A 32 -11.63 -32.04 5.33
N LEU A 33 -12.74 -32.31 4.66
CA LEU A 33 -14.04 -32.52 5.29
C LEU A 33 -14.30 -34.01 5.50
N LYS A 34 -14.87 -34.35 6.65
CA LYS A 34 -15.41 -35.70 6.95
C LYS A 34 -16.87 -35.56 7.35
N GLY A 35 -17.75 -36.22 6.61
CA GLY A 35 -19.18 -36.12 6.78
C GLY A 35 -19.93 -37.29 6.15
N VAL A 36 -21.25 -37.23 6.15
CA VAL A 36 -22.14 -38.08 5.39
C VAL A 36 -23.14 -37.20 4.67
N GLU A 37 -23.30 -37.41 3.38
CA GLU A 37 -24.06 -36.52 2.52
C GLU A 37 -23.57 -35.06 2.67
N ASP A 38 -24.43 -34.11 2.91
CA ASP A 38 -24.08 -32.68 3.07
C ASP A 38 -23.73 -32.28 4.53
N LEU A 39 -23.77 -33.21 5.49
CA LEU A 39 -23.50 -32.93 6.90
C LEU A 39 -22.07 -33.27 7.29
N VAL A 40 -21.26 -32.24 7.57
CA VAL A 40 -19.90 -32.34 8.04
C VAL A 40 -19.85 -32.43 9.57
N TRP A 41 -19.10 -33.38 10.10
CA TRP A 41 -18.82 -33.51 11.54
C TRP A 41 -17.38 -33.27 11.95
N SER A 42 -16.43 -33.31 11.00
CA SER A 42 -15.02 -33.02 11.26
C SER A 42 -14.39 -32.30 10.09
N VAL A 43 -13.66 -31.26 10.42
CA VAL A 43 -12.88 -30.46 9.47
C VAL A 43 -11.42 -30.50 9.92
N GLU A 44 -10.54 -30.88 9.03
CA GLU A 44 -9.10 -30.85 9.25
C GLU A 44 -8.48 -29.84 8.29
N VAL A 45 -7.79 -28.83 8.83
CA VAL A 45 -7.06 -27.85 8.02
C VAL A 45 -5.77 -28.51 7.54
N LEU A 46 -5.60 -28.59 6.23
CA LEU A 46 -4.41 -29.15 5.57
C LEU A 46 -3.36 -28.08 5.35
N GLU A 47 -3.79 -26.92 4.84
CA GLU A 47 -2.97 -25.73 4.66
C GLU A 47 -3.64 -24.57 5.37
N TYR A 48 -2.93 -23.96 6.30
CA TYR A 48 -3.42 -22.87 7.11
C TYR A 48 -2.78 -21.56 6.63
N HIS A 49 -3.51 -20.49 6.73
CA HIS A 49 -3.08 -19.17 6.26
C HIS A 49 -1.98 -18.54 7.10
N GLY A 50 -1.33 -17.55 6.50
CA GLY A 50 -0.63 -16.46 7.15
C GLY A 50 -1.29 -15.13 6.81
N TYR A 51 -0.65 -14.03 7.12
CA TYR A 51 -1.23 -12.71 6.89
C TYR A 51 -0.24 -11.73 6.27
N ILE A 52 -0.77 -10.82 5.46
CA ILE A 52 -0.09 -9.60 5.04
C ILE A 52 -0.74 -8.44 5.78
N VAL A 53 0.05 -7.69 6.55
CA VAL A 53 -0.36 -6.49 7.26
C VAL A 53 0.21 -5.27 6.54
N VAL A 54 -0.63 -4.29 6.22
CA VAL A 54 -0.22 -3.09 5.48
C VAL A 54 -0.23 -1.88 6.41
N GLU A 55 0.95 -1.28 6.63
CA GLU A 55 1.14 -0.11 7.47
C GLU A 55 1.48 1.16 6.67
N HIS A 56 1.21 2.33 7.27
CA HIS A 56 1.48 3.67 6.71
C HIS A 56 0.78 3.94 5.37
N ARG A 57 -0.38 3.30 5.15
CA ARG A 57 -1.20 3.44 3.94
C ARG A 57 -1.76 4.86 3.77
N GLU A 58 -1.95 5.60 4.86
CA GLU A 58 -2.43 6.99 4.88
C GLU A 58 -1.50 7.98 4.18
N ASN A 59 -0.24 7.60 3.96
CA ASN A 59 0.75 8.41 3.25
C ASN A 59 0.62 8.30 1.72
N ILE A 60 -0.17 7.36 1.21
CA ILE A 60 -0.30 7.08 -0.22
C ILE A 60 -1.60 7.66 -0.75
N LYS A 61 -1.49 8.60 -1.69
CA LYS A 61 -2.65 9.25 -2.31
C LYS A 61 -3.26 8.35 -3.39
N ASN A 62 -4.58 8.16 -3.34
CA ASN A 62 -5.32 7.29 -4.27
C ASN A 62 -4.65 5.92 -4.44
N GLY A 63 -4.16 5.39 -3.31
CA GLY A 63 -3.41 4.16 -3.28
C GLY A 63 -4.24 2.95 -3.67
N LYS A 64 -3.60 2.01 -4.39
CA LYS A 64 -4.17 0.72 -4.73
C LYS A 64 -3.19 -0.38 -4.37
N PHE A 65 -3.75 -1.48 -3.95
CA PHE A 65 -3.04 -2.70 -3.60
C PHE A 65 -3.48 -3.83 -4.52
N ARG A 66 -2.56 -4.65 -4.94
CA ARG A 66 -2.83 -5.87 -5.69
C ARG A 66 -1.97 -7.00 -5.12
N LEU A 67 -2.62 -8.13 -4.87
CA LEU A 67 -1.99 -9.38 -4.46
C LEU A 67 -1.96 -10.31 -5.67
N ASP A 68 -0.79 -10.79 -6.01
CA ASP A 68 -0.56 -11.68 -7.16
C ASP A 68 -1.18 -11.12 -8.45
N GLU A 69 -2.05 -11.88 -9.11
CA GLU A 69 -2.76 -11.49 -10.32
C GLU A 69 -4.23 -11.10 -10.04
N GLU A 70 -4.59 -10.90 -8.78
CA GLU A 70 -5.96 -10.53 -8.39
C GLU A 70 -6.31 -9.09 -8.80
N GLU A 71 -7.57 -8.71 -8.60
CA GLU A 71 -8.03 -7.35 -8.88
C GLU A 71 -7.42 -6.34 -7.89
N GLU A 72 -7.23 -5.11 -8.36
CA GLU A 72 -6.75 -4.01 -7.52
C GLU A 72 -7.82 -3.60 -6.51
N ILE A 73 -7.43 -3.47 -5.25
CA ILE A 73 -8.29 -3.04 -4.14
C ILE A 73 -7.80 -1.66 -3.67
N PRO A 74 -8.69 -0.71 -3.33
CA PRO A 74 -8.31 0.54 -2.71
C PRO A 74 -7.47 0.29 -1.45
N LEU A 75 -6.32 0.93 -1.34
CA LEU A 75 -5.39 0.72 -0.24
C LEU A 75 -5.98 1.06 1.13
N GLU A 76 -6.93 2.00 1.18
CA GLU A 76 -7.64 2.40 2.39
C GLU A 76 -8.53 1.30 2.98
N GLU A 77 -8.96 0.34 2.15
CA GLU A 77 -9.81 -0.79 2.56
C GLU A 77 -8.99 -1.95 3.14
N ILE A 78 -7.64 -1.89 3.01
CA ILE A 78 -6.77 -2.99 3.39
C ILE A 78 -5.98 -2.65 4.65
N GLU A 79 -6.18 -3.44 5.68
CA GLU A 79 -5.35 -3.41 6.88
C GLU A 79 -4.60 -4.73 7.05
N ARG A 80 -5.31 -5.85 6.83
CA ARG A 80 -4.79 -7.20 7.00
C ARG A 80 -5.49 -8.13 6.03
N ILE A 81 -4.73 -8.95 5.31
CA ILE A 81 -5.24 -9.93 4.33
C ILE A 81 -4.69 -11.29 4.70
N ALA A 82 -5.57 -12.29 4.78
CA ALA A 82 -5.17 -13.69 4.90
C ALA A 82 -4.72 -14.22 3.54
N VAL A 83 -3.62 -14.95 3.53
CA VAL A 83 -3.03 -15.56 2.32
C VAL A 83 -2.57 -16.98 2.62
N SER A 84 -2.51 -17.84 1.62
CA SER A 84 -1.91 -19.17 1.77
C SER A 84 -0.42 -19.08 2.13
N GLU A 85 0.14 -20.14 2.69
CA GLU A 85 1.60 -20.26 2.82
C GLU A 85 2.24 -20.28 1.43
N GLY A 86 3.27 -19.46 1.23
CA GLY A 86 3.97 -19.45 -0.04
C GLY A 86 4.53 -18.11 -0.47
N THR A 87 4.94 -18.07 -1.72
CA THR A 87 5.45 -16.85 -2.34
C THR A 87 4.30 -16.07 -2.98
N HIS A 88 4.22 -14.81 -2.61
CA HIS A 88 3.24 -13.87 -3.11
C HIS A 88 3.91 -12.63 -3.69
N THR A 89 3.24 -11.99 -4.64
CA THR A 89 3.67 -10.71 -5.21
C THR A 89 2.71 -9.61 -4.75
N ILE A 90 3.22 -8.64 -4.02
CA ILE A 90 2.48 -7.44 -3.63
C ILE A 90 2.82 -6.33 -4.62
N THR A 91 1.83 -5.67 -5.19
CA THR A 91 2.01 -4.44 -5.96
C THR A 91 1.20 -3.32 -5.33
N VAL A 92 1.89 -2.22 -5.01
CA VAL A 92 1.27 -0.99 -4.49
C VAL A 92 1.54 0.15 -5.46
N THR A 93 0.46 0.86 -5.83
CA THR A 93 0.51 2.05 -6.67
C THR A 93 -0.13 3.23 -5.95
N GLY A 94 0.20 4.43 -6.38
CA GLY A 94 -0.39 5.67 -5.85
C GLY A 94 0.03 6.87 -6.68
N ASP A 95 -0.66 8.00 -6.49
CA ASP A 95 -0.38 9.21 -7.25
C ASP A 95 0.97 9.82 -6.88
N ASN A 96 1.36 9.70 -5.61
CA ASN A 96 2.56 10.33 -5.03
C ASN A 96 3.74 9.38 -4.87
N ILE A 97 3.62 8.10 -5.22
CA ILE A 97 4.71 7.11 -5.11
C ILE A 97 4.98 6.43 -6.44
N GLU A 98 6.22 5.99 -6.63
CA GLU A 98 6.56 5.04 -7.69
C GLU A 98 5.88 3.69 -7.41
N THR A 99 5.55 2.96 -8.49
CA THR A 99 4.98 1.61 -8.32
C THR A 99 5.97 0.73 -7.55
N ARG A 100 5.52 0.21 -6.42
CA ARG A 100 6.30 -0.72 -5.60
C ARG A 100 5.80 -2.14 -5.85
N THR A 101 6.74 -3.04 -6.14
CA THR A 101 6.45 -4.48 -6.29
C THR A 101 7.41 -5.28 -5.42
N ASP A 102 6.87 -6.06 -4.50
CA ASP A 102 7.63 -6.91 -3.60
C ASP A 102 7.25 -8.38 -3.83
N ASN A 103 8.24 -9.25 -3.97
CA ASN A 103 8.05 -10.69 -3.87
C ASN A 103 8.35 -11.11 -2.42
N ILE A 104 7.38 -11.69 -1.77
CA ILE A 104 7.43 -12.03 -0.36
C ILE A 104 7.17 -13.52 -0.17
N PHE A 105 7.59 -14.05 0.96
CA PHE A 105 7.20 -15.38 1.41
C PHE A 105 6.43 -15.23 2.73
N VAL A 106 5.25 -15.83 2.80
CA VAL A 106 4.41 -15.84 4.00
C VAL A 106 4.41 -17.25 4.56
N GLU A 107 4.80 -17.39 5.83
CA GLU A 107 4.72 -18.65 6.55
C GLU A 107 3.36 -18.81 7.23
N THR A 108 2.95 -20.08 7.37
CA THR A 108 1.71 -20.42 8.09
C THR A 108 1.67 -19.82 9.50
N GLY A 109 0.63 -19.07 9.80
CA GLY A 109 0.40 -18.44 11.10
C GLY A 109 1.25 -17.21 11.39
N GLU A 110 2.11 -16.80 10.46
CA GLU A 110 2.97 -15.62 10.59
C GLU A 110 2.37 -14.40 9.88
N GLU A 111 2.86 -13.22 10.26
CA GLU A 111 2.50 -11.95 9.63
C GLU A 111 3.67 -11.37 8.85
N TYR A 112 3.44 -11.07 7.57
CA TYR A 112 4.35 -10.26 6.78
C TYR A 112 3.94 -8.80 6.86
N LEU A 113 4.88 -7.94 7.28
CA LEU A 113 4.65 -6.49 7.38
C LEU A 113 5.03 -5.78 6.08
N CYS A 114 4.03 -5.27 5.36
CA CYS A 114 4.20 -4.37 4.23
C CYS A 114 4.24 -2.91 4.73
N ASP A 115 5.43 -2.42 5.08
CA ASP A 115 5.65 -1.06 5.56
C ASP A 115 5.76 -0.08 4.38
N LEU A 116 4.74 0.75 4.17
CA LEU A 116 4.66 1.73 3.08
C LEU A 116 5.39 3.04 3.38
N SER A 117 5.90 3.25 4.60
CA SER A 117 6.75 4.41 4.90
C SER A 117 8.03 4.46 4.07
N LYS A 118 8.43 3.31 3.51
CA LYS A 118 9.61 3.14 2.64
C LYS A 118 9.28 3.21 1.14
N ALA A 119 8.04 3.51 0.76
CA ALA A 119 7.67 3.68 -0.63
C ALA A 119 8.41 4.88 -1.23
N GLN A 120 8.97 4.70 -2.41
CA GLN A 120 9.69 5.77 -3.11
C GLN A 120 8.71 6.81 -3.61
N GLU A 121 8.87 8.06 -3.16
CA GLU A 121 8.04 9.17 -3.61
C GLU A 121 8.35 9.52 -5.08
N LYS A 122 7.31 9.81 -5.86
CA LYS A 122 7.46 10.44 -7.16
C LYS A 122 7.93 11.86 -6.97
N VAL A 123 8.94 12.26 -7.74
CA VAL A 123 9.48 13.61 -7.72
C VAL A 123 9.27 14.31 -9.04
N GLY A 124 9.21 15.62 -8.98
CA GLY A 124 9.23 16.50 -10.14
C GLY A 124 10.22 17.64 -9.97
N VAL A 125 10.33 18.48 -10.97
CA VAL A 125 11.30 19.58 -11.02
C VAL A 125 10.58 20.88 -11.23
N ILE A 126 10.86 21.88 -10.37
CA ILE A 126 10.43 23.27 -10.56
C ILE A 126 11.58 24.06 -11.15
N LEU A 127 11.35 24.65 -12.32
CA LEU A 127 12.26 25.58 -12.99
C LEU A 127 11.75 27.01 -12.84
N ILE A 128 12.59 27.91 -12.36
CA ILE A 128 12.26 29.33 -12.27
C ILE A 128 13.03 30.10 -13.35
N ASN A 129 12.29 30.64 -14.31
CA ASN A 129 12.83 31.54 -15.34
C ASN A 129 12.53 32.98 -14.99
N ALA A 130 13.44 33.65 -14.30
CA ALA A 130 13.33 35.04 -13.95
C ALA A 130 14.17 35.93 -14.90
N ASN A 131 13.64 37.11 -15.25
CA ASN A 131 14.35 38.09 -16.04
C ASN A 131 15.31 39.00 -15.21
N VAL A 132 15.54 38.61 -13.95
CA VAL A 132 16.44 39.25 -12.99
C VAL A 132 17.37 38.23 -12.37
N SER A 133 18.61 38.62 -12.09
CA SER A 133 19.58 37.79 -11.35
C SER A 133 19.57 38.12 -9.85
N ASP A 134 20.24 37.33 -9.03
CA ASP A 134 20.51 37.58 -7.61
C ASP A 134 19.22 37.75 -6.75
N TYR A 135 18.22 36.96 -7.02
CA TYR A 135 17.02 36.88 -6.21
C TYR A 135 17.11 35.71 -5.19
N LYS A 136 16.32 35.80 -4.12
CA LYS A 136 16.14 34.71 -3.17
C LYS A 136 14.85 33.99 -3.50
N LEU A 137 14.92 32.66 -3.59
CA LEU A 137 13.75 31.80 -3.79
C LEU A 137 13.41 31.09 -2.48
N TYR A 138 12.15 31.17 -2.07
CA TYR A 138 11.62 30.39 -0.97
C TYR A 138 10.55 29.43 -1.50
N ILE A 139 10.61 28.19 -1.04
CA ILE A 139 9.58 27.17 -1.30
C ILE A 139 9.04 26.71 0.05
N ASN A 140 7.72 26.86 0.26
CA ASN A 140 7.06 26.62 1.54
C ASN A 140 7.79 27.32 2.71
N GLY A 141 8.25 28.56 2.50
CA GLY A 141 8.97 29.36 3.50
C GLY A 141 10.44 28.99 3.70
N THR A 142 10.95 27.95 3.06
CA THR A 142 12.35 27.53 3.14
C THR A 142 13.17 28.15 2.00
N LEU A 143 14.29 28.80 2.33
CA LEU A 143 15.23 29.34 1.32
C LEU A 143 15.89 28.19 0.57
N VAL A 144 15.80 28.23 -0.76
CA VAL A 144 16.42 27.25 -1.65
C VAL A 144 17.43 27.90 -2.59
N ASP A 145 18.34 27.07 -3.14
CA ASP A 145 19.29 27.53 -4.14
C ASP A 145 18.57 27.85 -5.46
N SER A 146 18.56 29.11 -5.84
CA SER A 146 17.93 29.57 -7.10
C SER A 146 18.80 29.39 -8.35
N SER A 147 20.01 28.88 -8.19
CA SER A 147 20.94 28.60 -9.33
C SER A 147 20.69 27.25 -9.99
N SER A 148 19.92 26.37 -9.33
CA SER A 148 19.62 25.01 -9.77
C SER A 148 18.11 24.75 -9.75
N PRO A 149 17.60 23.86 -10.63
CA PRO A 149 16.22 23.40 -10.55
C PRO A 149 15.91 22.73 -9.20
N ALA A 150 14.75 23.04 -8.62
CA ALA A 150 14.31 22.42 -7.38
C ALA A 150 13.64 21.05 -7.67
N VAL A 151 14.25 19.97 -7.18
CA VAL A 151 13.67 18.61 -7.25
C VAL A 151 12.87 18.38 -5.97
N LEU A 152 11.57 18.10 -6.10
CA LEU A 152 10.63 18.03 -4.98
C LEU A 152 9.65 16.87 -5.21
N PRO A 153 9.09 16.26 -4.16
CA PRO A 153 7.93 15.36 -4.28
C PRO A 153 6.78 16.01 -5.04
N LEU A 154 5.93 15.20 -5.69
CA LEU A 154 4.70 15.73 -6.28
C LEU A 154 3.79 16.28 -5.19
N GLY A 155 3.26 17.50 -5.38
CA GLY A 155 2.45 18.18 -4.35
C GLY A 155 2.21 19.66 -4.63
N GLU A 156 1.75 20.37 -3.62
CA GLU A 156 1.46 21.80 -3.66
C GLU A 156 2.56 22.58 -2.95
N TYR A 157 2.96 23.71 -3.55
CA TYR A 157 4.07 24.52 -3.09
C TYR A 157 3.75 26.01 -3.18
N ASP A 158 4.06 26.74 -2.11
CA ASP A 158 4.07 28.20 -2.08
C ASP A 158 5.46 28.69 -2.46
N LEU A 159 5.54 29.42 -3.57
CA LEU A 159 6.77 30.01 -4.06
C LEU A 159 6.79 31.50 -3.73
N VAL A 160 7.92 31.96 -3.18
CA VAL A 160 8.16 33.39 -2.92
C VAL A 160 9.51 33.79 -3.48
N ILE A 161 9.52 34.86 -4.28
CA ILE A 161 10.77 35.43 -4.81
C ILE A 161 10.94 36.82 -4.23
N LEU A 162 12.12 37.04 -3.61
CA LEU A 162 12.51 38.31 -3.03
C LEU A 162 13.76 38.84 -3.72
N LYS A 163 13.72 40.15 -4.09
CA LYS A 163 14.89 40.87 -4.59
C LYS A 163 14.85 42.33 -4.13
N ASN A 164 15.99 42.86 -3.68
CA ASN A 164 16.10 44.26 -3.28
C ASN A 164 15.70 45.21 -4.42
N GLY A 165 14.80 46.15 -4.11
CA GLY A 165 14.32 47.15 -5.07
C GLY A 165 13.14 46.67 -5.95
N TYR A 166 12.64 45.47 -5.74
CA TYR A 166 11.47 44.89 -6.42
C TYR A 166 10.37 44.57 -5.44
N LEU A 167 9.14 44.52 -5.93
CA LEU A 167 8.03 43.97 -5.15
C LEU A 167 8.20 42.48 -5.01
N GLU A 168 7.78 41.95 -3.87
CA GLU A 168 7.71 40.53 -3.62
C GLU A 168 6.80 39.86 -4.66
N TRP A 169 7.27 38.74 -5.23
CA TRP A 169 6.44 37.88 -6.07
C TRP A 169 6.13 36.59 -5.31
N ASN A 170 4.88 36.19 -5.33
CA ASN A 170 4.44 34.94 -4.75
C ASN A 170 3.49 34.21 -5.69
N SER A 171 3.48 32.89 -5.61
CA SER A 171 2.60 32.01 -6.37
C SER A 171 2.41 30.71 -5.66
N HIS A 172 1.20 30.16 -5.75
CA HIS A 172 0.88 28.80 -5.35
C HIS A 172 0.89 27.92 -6.60
N VAL A 173 1.63 26.81 -6.57
CA VAL A 173 1.80 25.90 -7.71
C VAL A 173 1.55 24.47 -7.31
N THR A 174 0.98 23.69 -8.22
CA THR A 174 0.80 22.23 -8.06
C THR A 174 1.81 21.52 -8.97
N LEU A 175 2.75 20.82 -8.37
CA LEU A 175 3.70 19.94 -9.07
C LEU A 175 3.05 18.57 -9.22
N ASN A 176 2.43 18.30 -10.36
CA ASN A 176 1.71 17.06 -10.68
C ASN A 176 2.32 16.28 -11.85
N GLN A 177 3.48 16.70 -12.32
CA GLN A 177 4.20 16.12 -13.44
C GLN A 177 5.72 16.30 -13.23
N ALA A 178 6.50 15.60 -14.03
CA ALA A 178 7.97 15.60 -13.89
C ALA A 178 8.63 17.00 -14.00
N THR A 179 8.02 17.98 -14.67
CA THR A 179 8.57 19.35 -14.81
C THR A 179 7.45 20.38 -14.79
N LEU A 180 7.64 21.43 -13.98
CA LEU A 180 6.85 22.64 -13.93
C LEU A 180 7.76 23.85 -14.18
N THR A 181 7.40 24.73 -15.13
CA THR A 181 8.17 25.94 -15.48
C THR A 181 7.33 27.20 -15.29
#